data_9e736efe654c6db10e3e732916c857aa
#
_entry.id   9e736efe654c6db10e3e732916c857aa
#
_cell.length_a   1.000
_cell.length_b   1.000
_cell.length_c   1.000
_cell.angle_alpha   90.00
_cell.angle_beta   90.00
_cell.angle_gamma   90.00
#
_symmetry.space_group_name_H-M   'P 1'
#
loop_
_entity.id
_entity.type
_entity.pdbx_description
1 polymer ?
#
loop_
_entity_poly.entity_id
_entity_poly.type
_entity_poly.pdbx_seq_one_letter_code
_entity_poly.pdbx_strand_id
1 'polypeptide(L)'
;MIIRALPLIALFVLINFSLGYAQKIFQADSPDEASVRVFAVEEPEQADLWVCFVWEESEITRTGLWMDMRFSREADVIIYFVDEEKDANLKIWLVDTIEESKWINDAKKSLLQIKSPEK
;
A
#
# COMPACT_ATOMS: atom_id res chain seq x y z
N MET A 1 -0.48 41.40 -11.60
CA MET A 1 -0.95 41.19 -11.15
C MET A 1 -1.52 39.97 -10.97
N ILE A 2 -2.08 39.41 -11.41
CA ILE A 2 -2.67 38.28 -11.37
C ILE A 2 -1.92 37.08 -11.30
N ILE A 3 -0.78 37.10 -11.65
CA ILE A 3 -0.02 35.98 -11.70
C ILE A 3 0.17 35.22 -10.50
N ARG A 4 0.03 35.77 -9.41
CA ARG A 4 0.30 35.10 -8.24
C ARG A 4 -0.49 33.92 -8.00
N ALA A 5 -1.53 33.64 -8.56
CA ALA A 5 -2.36 32.49 -8.27
C ALA A 5 -1.71 31.20 -8.69
N LEU A 6 -0.86 31.24 -9.67
CA LEU A 6 -0.29 30.03 -10.18
C LEU A 6 0.54 29.22 -9.21
N PRO A 7 1.42 29.81 -8.47
CA PRO A 7 2.21 29.04 -7.55
C PRO A 7 1.39 28.33 -6.51
N LEU A 8 0.30 28.94 -6.13
CA LEU A 8 -0.54 28.32 -5.14
C LEU A 8 -1.18 27.09 -5.65
N ILE A 9 -1.58 27.11 -6.89
CA ILE A 9 -2.22 25.98 -7.48
C ILE A 9 -1.27 24.81 -7.56
N ALA A 10 -0.06 25.05 -7.93
CA ALA A 10 0.90 24.00 -8.05
C ALA A 10 1.15 23.34 -6.70
N LEU A 11 1.24 24.13 -5.69
CA LEU A 11 1.49 23.61 -4.39
C LEU A 11 0.34 22.74 -3.93
N PHE A 12 -0.86 23.16 -4.21
CA PHE A 12 -2.00 22.41 -3.83
C PHE A 12 -2.03 21.04 -4.49
N VAL A 13 -1.64 20.95 -5.72
CA VAL A 13 -1.61 19.70 -6.41
C VAL A 13 -0.60 18.75 -5.76
N LEU A 14 0.52 19.24 -5.35
CA LEU A 14 1.50 18.41 -4.71
C LEU A 14 1.00 17.85 -3.41
N ILE A 15 0.29 18.61 -2.67
CA ILE A 15 -0.24 18.14 -1.42
C ILE A 15 -1.20 16.99 -1.64
N ASN A 16 -2.08 17.13 -2.59
CA ASN A 16 -3.02 16.09 -2.87
C ASN A 16 -2.36 14.81 -3.24
N PHE A 17 -1.30 14.92 -3.98
CA PHE A 17 -0.65 13.75 -4.45
C PHE A 17 0.06 12.99 -3.35
N SER A 18 0.39 13.64 -2.27
CA SER A 18 1.13 12.99 -1.23
C SER A 18 0.32 11.94 -0.48
N LEU A 19 -0.99 12.00 -0.57
CA LEU A 19 -1.79 11.02 0.12
C LEU A 19 -1.91 9.78 -0.70
N GLY A 20 -1.86 8.69 -0.11
CA GLY A 20 -1.89 7.48 -0.86
C GLY A 20 -2.18 6.28 -0.02
N TYR A 21 -1.52 5.20 -0.37
CA TYR A 21 -1.79 3.91 0.22
C TYR A 21 -0.67 3.50 1.13
N ALA A 22 -0.97 2.61 2.07
CA ALA A 22 0.02 2.08 2.97
C ALA A 22 1.06 1.32 2.16
N GLN A 23 2.33 1.65 2.38
CA GLN A 23 3.43 1.03 1.67
C GLN A 23 4.44 0.43 2.65
N LYS A 24 4.51 0.97 3.86
CA LYS A 24 5.37 0.39 4.88
C LYS A 24 4.51 -0.57 5.67
N ILE A 25 4.88 -1.85 5.63
CA ILE A 25 4.08 -2.86 6.28
C ILE A 25 4.86 -3.52 7.40
N PHE A 26 4.15 -4.09 8.34
CA PHE A 26 4.74 -4.89 9.39
C PHE A 26 3.95 -6.19 9.44
N GLN A 27 4.66 -7.31 9.45
CA GLN A 27 4.04 -8.62 9.48
C GLN A 27 3.83 -9.06 10.91
N ALA A 28 2.57 -9.21 11.30
CA ALA A 28 2.23 -9.60 12.67
C ALA A 28 2.42 -11.10 12.85
N ASP A 29 2.51 -11.51 14.10
CA ASP A 29 2.65 -12.92 14.45
C ASP A 29 1.32 -13.65 14.49
N SER A 30 0.24 -12.92 14.59
CA SER A 30 -1.08 -13.54 14.64
C SER A 30 -2.10 -12.66 13.91
N PRO A 31 -3.20 -13.25 13.44
CA PRO A 31 -4.19 -12.48 12.71
C PRO A 31 -4.88 -11.43 13.58
N ASP A 32 -4.94 -11.65 14.88
CA ASP A 32 -5.61 -10.69 15.76
C ASP A 32 -4.89 -9.36 15.83
N GLU A 33 -3.62 -9.34 15.51
CA GLU A 33 -2.83 -8.11 15.56
C GLU A 33 -2.84 -7.34 14.27
N ALA A 34 -3.41 -7.90 13.22
CA ALA A 34 -3.34 -7.30 11.90
C ALA A 34 -4.63 -6.62 11.51
N SER A 35 -4.50 -5.53 10.78
CA SER A 35 -5.68 -4.88 10.22
C SER A 35 -6.01 -5.43 8.85
N VAL A 36 -5.07 -6.09 8.19
CA VAL A 36 -5.31 -6.68 6.87
C VAL A 36 -4.74 -8.08 6.84
N ARG A 37 -5.57 -9.04 6.45
CA ARG A 37 -5.12 -10.42 6.31
C ARG A 37 -4.89 -10.68 4.83
N VAL A 38 -3.69 -11.13 4.51
CA VAL A 38 -3.21 -11.20 3.13
C VAL A 38 -2.98 -12.64 2.71
N PHE A 39 -3.41 -12.98 1.51
CA PHE A 39 -3.14 -14.29 0.92
C PHE A 39 -2.38 -14.10 -0.39
N ALA A 40 -1.26 -14.81 -0.53
CA ALA A 40 -0.46 -14.74 -1.75
C ALA A 40 -1.01 -15.78 -2.71
N VAL A 41 -1.59 -15.31 -3.82
CA VAL A 41 -2.24 -16.19 -4.78
C VAL A 41 -1.22 -16.87 -5.68
N GLU A 42 -1.66 -17.94 -6.35
CA GLU A 42 -0.78 -18.72 -7.21
C GLU A 42 -0.82 -18.27 -8.66
N GLU A 43 -1.78 -17.42 -9.01
CA GLU A 43 -1.89 -16.93 -10.38
C GLU A 43 -2.18 -15.44 -10.37
N PRO A 44 -1.58 -14.68 -11.26
CA PRO A 44 -1.69 -13.21 -11.20
C PRO A 44 -3.11 -12.68 -11.34
N GLU A 45 -3.95 -13.37 -12.11
CA GLU A 45 -5.30 -12.85 -12.32
C GLU A 45 -6.18 -13.03 -11.10
N GLN A 46 -5.75 -13.80 -10.11
CA GLN A 46 -6.53 -13.99 -8.90
C GLN A 46 -6.29 -12.91 -7.86
N ALA A 47 -5.32 -12.05 -8.10
CA ALA A 47 -4.92 -11.07 -7.09
C ALA A 47 -5.76 -9.81 -7.12
N ASP A 48 -5.84 -9.15 -5.97
CA ASP A 48 -6.44 -7.83 -5.87
C ASP A 48 -5.37 -6.77 -6.15
N LEU A 49 -4.12 -7.08 -5.82
CA LEU A 49 -3.01 -6.15 -5.92
C LEU A 49 -1.74 -6.90 -6.29
N TRP A 50 -1.00 -6.39 -7.24
CA TRP A 50 0.32 -6.92 -7.57
C TRP A 50 1.33 -6.14 -6.77
N VAL A 51 2.15 -6.84 -5.97
CA VAL A 51 3.04 -6.23 -4.99
C VAL A 51 4.49 -6.54 -5.31
N CYS A 52 5.33 -5.52 -5.24
CA CYS A 52 6.77 -5.69 -5.32
C CYS A 52 7.36 -5.22 -4.00
N PHE A 53 8.16 -6.06 -3.36
CA PHE A 53 8.83 -5.65 -2.12
C PHE A 53 10.06 -4.82 -2.45
N VAL A 54 10.24 -3.73 -1.73
CA VAL A 54 11.40 -2.86 -1.92
C VAL A 54 12.15 -2.74 -0.60
N TRP A 55 13.41 -2.31 -0.68
CA TRP A 55 14.28 -2.28 0.48
C TRP A 55 14.54 -0.90 1.03
N GLU A 56 14.28 0.14 0.25
CA GLU A 56 14.54 1.51 0.67
C GLU A 56 13.34 2.39 0.42
N GLU A 57 13.15 3.33 1.33
CA GLU A 57 12.01 4.22 1.22
C GLU A 57 12.00 5.00 -0.08
N SER A 58 13.18 5.34 -0.60
CA SER A 58 13.27 6.07 -1.85
C SER A 58 12.71 5.30 -3.04
N GLU A 59 12.57 3.98 -2.91
CA GLU A 59 12.02 3.18 -3.98
C GLU A 59 10.50 3.20 -4.01
N ILE A 60 9.86 3.72 -2.98
CA ILE A 60 8.40 3.75 -2.90
C ILE A 60 7.90 4.90 -3.75
N THR A 61 7.71 4.62 -5.03
CA THR A 61 7.33 5.64 -6.00
C THR A 61 5.94 5.43 -6.57
N ARG A 62 5.26 4.35 -6.19
CA ARG A 62 3.91 4.10 -6.68
C ARG A 62 3.24 3.09 -5.75
N THR A 63 1.95 2.87 -5.95
CA THR A 63 1.21 1.93 -5.12
C THR A 63 1.66 0.49 -5.39
N GLY A 64 1.54 -0.35 -4.40
CA GLY A 64 1.93 -1.75 -4.56
C GLY A 64 3.38 -2.03 -4.27
N LEU A 65 4.16 -1.02 -3.87
CA LEU A 65 5.54 -1.22 -3.49
C LEU A 65 5.58 -1.27 -1.97
N TRP A 66 5.86 -2.43 -1.44
CA TRP A 66 5.78 -2.65 0.00
C TRP A 66 7.17 -2.76 0.61
N MET A 67 7.38 -2.03 1.69
CA MET A 67 8.63 -2.11 2.43
C MET A 67 8.33 -2.76 3.77
N ASP A 68 9.04 -3.85 4.08
CA ASP A 68 8.81 -4.64 5.28
C ASP A 68 9.54 -3.98 6.44
N MET A 69 8.79 -3.47 7.41
CA MET A 69 9.37 -2.75 8.52
C MET A 69 9.69 -3.69 9.66
N ARG A 70 10.74 -3.36 10.38
CA ARG A 70 11.17 -4.20 11.50
C ARG A 70 10.27 -4.01 12.71
N PHE A 71 9.72 -2.82 12.90
CA PHE A 71 8.89 -2.55 14.06
C PHE A 71 7.52 -2.05 13.63
N SER A 72 6.50 -2.50 14.35
CA SER A 72 5.12 -2.15 14.00
C SER A 72 4.87 -0.63 14.04
N ARG A 73 5.56 0.08 14.94
CA ARG A 73 5.32 1.51 15.05
C ARG A 73 5.80 2.30 13.84
N GLU A 74 6.62 1.65 13.01
CA GLU A 74 7.14 2.32 11.81
C GLU A 74 6.30 2.04 10.58
N ALA A 75 5.31 1.17 10.71
CA ALA A 75 4.55 0.74 9.56
C ALA A 75 3.29 1.56 9.38
N ASP A 76 2.82 1.61 8.14
CA ASP A 76 1.55 2.25 7.82
C ASP A 76 0.41 1.27 8.07
N VAL A 77 0.68 -0.02 7.95
CA VAL A 77 -0.36 -1.03 8.13
C VAL A 77 0.29 -2.30 8.68
N ILE A 78 -0.45 -3.00 9.51
CA ILE A 78 0.02 -4.26 10.06
C ILE A 78 -0.75 -5.37 9.34
N ILE A 79 -0.02 -6.30 8.74
CA ILE A 79 -0.64 -7.36 7.96
C ILE A 79 -0.31 -8.72 8.57
N TYR A 80 -1.07 -9.71 8.18
CA TYR A 80 -0.80 -11.08 8.56
C TYR A 80 -1.05 -11.95 7.33
N PHE A 81 -0.08 -12.80 6.98
CA PHE A 81 -0.23 -13.70 5.86
C PHE A 81 -0.98 -14.94 6.31
N VAL A 82 -2.14 -15.18 5.71
CA VAL A 82 -2.95 -16.34 6.07
C VAL A 82 -2.62 -17.50 5.14
N ASP A 83 -2.91 -18.71 5.61
CA ASP A 83 -2.62 -19.92 4.86
C ASP A 83 -3.70 -20.27 3.85
N GLU A 84 -4.89 -19.76 4.03
CA GLU A 84 -6.01 -20.10 3.15
C GLU A 84 -6.66 -18.86 2.60
N GLU A 85 -7.01 -18.94 1.34
CA GLU A 85 -7.60 -17.78 0.66
C GLU A 85 -8.86 -17.28 1.34
N LYS A 86 -9.68 -18.18 1.86
CA LYS A 86 -10.94 -17.78 2.46
C LYS A 86 -10.78 -16.92 3.69
N ASP A 87 -9.61 -16.95 4.31
CA ASP A 87 -9.37 -16.17 5.52
C ASP A 87 -8.79 -14.80 5.23
N ALA A 88 -8.53 -14.47 3.98
CA ALA A 88 -7.92 -13.20 3.62
C ALA A 88 -8.94 -12.16 3.22
N ASN A 89 -8.61 -10.89 3.49
CA ASN A 89 -9.41 -9.82 2.92
C ASN A 89 -8.63 -9.09 1.81
N LEU A 90 -7.38 -9.47 1.57
CA LEU A 90 -6.62 -8.91 0.46
C LEU A 90 -5.78 -10.01 -0.18
N LYS A 91 -5.90 -10.20 -1.47
CA LYS A 91 -5.13 -11.20 -2.20
C LYS A 91 -4.07 -10.51 -3.03
N ILE A 92 -2.84 -11.00 -2.95
CA ILE A 92 -1.74 -10.36 -3.67
C ILE A 92 -1.01 -11.35 -4.54
N TRP A 93 -0.38 -10.82 -5.58
CA TRP A 93 0.52 -11.55 -6.45
C TRP A 93 1.86 -10.82 -6.38
N LEU A 94 2.93 -11.54 -6.10
CA LEU A 94 4.25 -10.92 -5.95
C LEU A 94 4.91 -10.79 -7.30
N VAL A 95 5.43 -9.59 -7.58
CA VAL A 95 6.13 -9.35 -8.84
C VAL A 95 7.56 -8.95 -8.54
N ASP A 96 8.42 -9.07 -9.56
CA ASP A 96 9.85 -8.86 -9.38
C ASP A 96 10.33 -7.44 -9.64
N THR A 97 9.56 -6.66 -10.36
CA THR A 97 10.01 -5.31 -10.71
C THR A 97 9.03 -4.28 -10.22
N ILE A 98 9.56 -3.10 -9.94
CA ILE A 98 8.76 -1.99 -9.46
C ILE A 98 7.65 -1.64 -10.45
N GLU A 99 7.96 -1.68 -11.73
CA GLU A 99 7.00 -1.28 -12.75
C GLU A 99 5.79 -2.19 -12.87
N GLU A 100 5.90 -3.41 -12.38
CA GLU A 100 4.80 -4.36 -12.49
C GLU A 100 3.74 -4.20 -11.39
N SER A 101 4.04 -3.47 -10.33
CA SER A 101 3.07 -3.33 -9.25
C SER A 101 1.86 -2.55 -9.72
N LYS A 102 0.68 -2.99 -9.33
CA LYS A 102 -0.55 -2.29 -9.69
C LYS A 102 -1.76 -2.90 -9.00
N TRP A 103 -2.80 -2.10 -8.88
CA TRP A 103 -4.07 -2.59 -8.38
C TRP A 103 -4.81 -3.30 -9.50
N ILE A 104 -5.36 -4.47 -9.18
CA ILE A 104 -6.19 -5.21 -10.11
C ILE A 104 -7.65 -5.01 -9.72
N ASN A 105 -7.95 -5.07 -8.42
CA ASN A 105 -9.31 -4.93 -7.93
C ASN A 105 -9.41 -3.63 -7.14
N ASP A 106 -9.91 -2.59 -7.79
CA ASP A 106 -9.97 -1.27 -7.15
C ASP A 106 -10.88 -1.24 -5.93
N ALA A 107 -11.79 -2.17 -5.81
CA ALA A 107 -12.69 -2.19 -4.68
C ALA A 107 -11.95 -2.46 -3.36
N LYS A 108 -10.75 -3.00 -3.44
CA LYS A 108 -9.98 -3.31 -2.25
C LYS A 108 -9.03 -2.22 -1.83
N LYS A 109 -8.96 -1.13 -2.58
CA LYS A 109 -8.03 -0.06 -2.27
C LYS A 109 -8.21 0.52 -0.89
N SER A 110 -9.43 0.56 -0.41
CA SER A 110 -9.70 1.16 0.90
C SER A 110 -9.03 0.42 2.04
N LEU A 111 -8.67 -0.85 1.84
CA LEU A 111 -8.01 -1.61 2.89
C LEU A 111 -6.63 -1.04 3.21
N LEU A 112 -5.98 -0.44 2.24
CA LEU A 112 -4.64 0.09 2.42
C LEU A 112 -4.58 1.60 2.36
N GLN A 113 -5.72 2.26 2.32
CA GLN A 113 -5.72 3.72 2.23
C GLN A 113 -5.31 4.32 3.56
N ILE A 114 -4.37 5.24 3.51
CA ILE A 114 -3.89 5.91 4.71
C ILE A 114 -4.86 7.01 5.06
N LYS A 115 -5.34 7.01 6.29
CA LYS A 115 -6.25 8.05 6.72
C LYS A 115 -5.48 9.24 7.20
N SER A 116 -5.92 10.40 6.81
CA SER A 116 -5.30 11.61 7.28
C SER A 116 -5.48 11.73 8.74
N PRO A 117 -4.49 12.21 9.40
CA PRO A 117 -4.64 12.41 10.82
C PRO A 117 -5.52 13.59 10.95
N GLU A 118 -6.27 13.89 11.25
CA GLU A 118 -7.06 14.95 11.27
C GLU A 118 -6.95 15.73 12.06
N LYS A 119 -6.67 16.14 12.01
CA LYS A 119 -6.46 16.77 12.75
C LYS A 119 -6.58 17.24 12.84
#